data_c447497b1a6133d781113443f5d198bf
#
_entry.id   c447497b1a6133d781113443f5d198bf
#
_cell.length_a   1.000
_cell.length_b   1.000
_cell.length_c   1.000
_cell.angle_alpha   90.00
_cell.angle_beta   90.00
_cell.angle_gamma   90.00
#
_symmetry.space_group_name_H-M   'P 1'
#
loop_
_entity.id
_entity.type
_entity.pdbx_description
1 polymer ?
#
loop_
_entity_poly.entity_id
_entity_poly.type
_entity_poly.pdbx_seq_one_letter_code
_entity_poly.pdbx_strand_id
1 'polypeptide(L)'
;MASSINASPTWPQGQLPGLSALASLDLDRSTIAITLAAIVILPLLVSYIASSLRGEKVPVVNPPGRFQTALQKSIEFGTAGFKIFQQAQEQFPNQPFKLLSNAGYTTVLPPDRALEVKQHPNLSFRKAFSTILPANSEGAAALGVVDHPSEIIQKIVTKHLTKRLNSVTAPLSLETSVATEKNFGKSSEWTEIKVYEPITDVIARVSSRVFLGDKLCRDAAWLDITKSFAQTAMAVIMTMRAFPTWIRPLVFQFASYGKEYRALYRRGHNAIMPIMKERQEERAECAAKGVPAPVYNDLIEWAETEAGNNSFDMTAVQLSISMAAIHTTSDLVSQNILLLSTRPDFVDALRKEMIEVLPAKGWKKTSLTSLRLLDSAIKEAQRLKPTSVIGMQRLVMKDTVLEGGITLRKGEYSAVDATRVWDPKLHKNPDEFDIYRFYEARKQPGGEHVHQLVSTSPDHIAFGLGKYACPGRFFASNETKVVLCHLLLKYDWKLAEGSSTDFTYFGTELTINPETKVLYRRRKEEFDLDALATDEEAS
;
A
#
# COMPACT_ATOMS: atom_id res chain seq x y z
N MET A 1 -33.48 -2.03 25.47
CA MET A 1 -32.81 -1.59 26.70
C MET A 1 -31.39 -1.16 26.31
N ALA A 2 -31.16 0.13 26.31
CA ALA A 2 -29.88 0.74 25.96
C ALA A 2 -28.97 0.66 27.19
N SER A 3 -27.71 0.31 26.98
CA SER A 3 -26.65 0.62 27.93
C SER A 3 -25.42 1.07 27.17
N SER A 4 -25.22 2.37 27.23
CA SER A 4 -24.03 3.11 26.87
C SER A 4 -22.81 2.61 27.64
N ILE A 5 -21.72 2.33 26.98
CA ILE A 5 -20.39 2.19 27.60
C ILE A 5 -19.53 3.35 27.10
N ASN A 6 -19.58 4.44 27.84
CA ASN A 6 -18.53 5.44 27.91
C ASN A 6 -17.46 4.91 28.89
N ALA A 7 -16.32 4.47 28.41
CA ALA A 7 -15.15 4.19 29.24
C ALA A 7 -13.99 5.03 28.72
N SER A 8 -13.75 6.15 29.42
CA SER A 8 -12.48 6.86 29.36
C SER A 8 -11.37 5.96 29.95
N PRO A 9 -10.19 5.84 29.32
CA PRO A 9 -9.10 5.05 29.91
C PRO A 9 -8.51 5.78 31.10
N THR A 10 -8.72 5.22 32.29
CA THR A 10 -7.98 5.58 33.51
C THR A 10 -6.58 4.96 33.45
N TRP A 11 -5.56 5.79 33.53
CA TRP A 11 -4.17 5.35 33.62
C TRP A 11 -3.90 4.68 34.97
N PRO A 12 -3.26 3.50 35.04
CA PRO A 12 -2.81 2.93 36.30
C PRO A 12 -1.65 3.76 36.85
N GLN A 13 -1.77 4.23 38.07
CA GLN A 13 -0.65 4.78 38.85
C GLN A 13 0.29 3.63 39.23
N GLY A 14 1.25 3.33 38.34
CA GLY A 14 2.38 2.43 38.60
C GLY A 14 3.66 3.23 38.62
N GLN A 15 4.38 3.20 39.71
CA GLN A 15 5.70 3.81 39.87
C GLN A 15 6.64 3.26 38.80
N LEU A 16 7.24 4.13 38.00
CA LEU A 16 8.23 3.82 36.98
C LEU A 16 9.53 3.37 37.69
N PRO A 17 10.02 2.12 37.46
CA PRO A 17 11.32 1.70 37.99
C PRO A 17 12.44 2.35 37.18
N GLY A 18 12.86 3.47 37.52
CA GLY A 18 13.91 4.26 36.86
C GLY A 18 14.01 5.67 37.41
N LEU A 19 12.95 6.16 38.05
CA LEU A 19 12.98 7.46 38.71
C LEU A 19 13.73 7.44 40.05
N SER A 20 13.88 6.27 40.69
CA SER A 20 14.69 6.13 41.90
C SER A 20 16.20 6.24 41.66
N ALA A 21 16.68 5.90 40.48
CA ALA A 21 18.09 6.08 40.11
C ALA A 21 18.46 7.55 39.81
N LEU A 22 17.48 8.35 39.40
CA LEU A 22 17.65 9.80 39.22
C LEU A 22 17.54 10.59 40.53
N ALA A 23 16.90 10.03 41.55
CA ALA A 23 16.75 10.64 42.89
C ALA A 23 18.01 10.56 43.73
N SER A 24 19.05 9.82 43.32
CA SER A 24 20.35 9.74 43.98
C SER A 24 21.41 10.75 43.47
N LEU A 25 21.07 11.50 42.41
CA LEU A 25 21.84 12.67 42.03
C LEU A 25 21.28 13.86 42.80
N ASP A 26 22.08 14.40 43.72
CA ASP A 26 21.80 15.62 44.48
C ASP A 26 21.75 16.85 43.55
N LEU A 27 20.90 16.75 42.50
CA LEU A 27 20.66 17.84 41.57
C LEU A 27 19.55 18.71 42.15
N ASP A 28 19.89 19.91 42.49
CA ASP A 28 18.98 20.96 42.86
C ASP A 28 17.83 21.07 41.82
N ARG A 29 16.61 21.34 42.28
CA ARG A 29 15.39 21.45 41.42
C ARG A 29 15.58 22.46 40.30
N SER A 30 16.41 23.50 40.50
CA SER A 30 16.74 24.48 39.46
C SER A 30 17.60 23.86 38.36
N THR A 31 18.58 23.03 38.70
CA THR A 31 19.43 22.32 37.73
C THR A 31 18.64 21.32 36.91
N ILE A 32 17.71 20.59 37.51
CA ILE A 32 16.80 19.69 36.80
C ILE A 32 15.90 20.49 35.84
N ALA A 33 15.33 21.60 36.30
CA ALA A 33 14.47 22.44 35.46
C ALA A 33 15.25 23.09 34.31
N ILE A 34 16.47 23.56 34.55
CA ILE A 34 17.34 24.13 33.51
C ILE A 34 17.75 23.06 32.49
N THR A 35 18.09 21.86 32.95
CA THR A 35 18.46 20.74 32.08
C THR A 35 17.28 20.30 31.19
N LEU A 36 16.09 20.17 31.78
CA LEU A 36 14.87 19.86 31.00
C LEU A 36 14.52 20.99 30.03
N ALA A 37 14.66 22.25 30.46
CA ALA A 37 14.47 23.40 29.58
C ALA A 37 15.49 23.42 28.43
N ALA A 38 16.78 23.15 28.74
CA ALA A 38 17.84 23.08 27.74
C ALA A 38 17.62 21.95 26.73
N ILE A 39 17.16 20.77 27.16
CA ILE A 39 16.82 19.65 26.30
C ILE A 39 15.68 20.01 25.32
N VAL A 40 14.77 20.89 25.70
CA VAL A 40 13.67 21.35 24.84
C VAL A 40 14.08 22.57 24.01
N ILE A 41 14.72 23.57 24.62
CA ILE A 41 15.02 24.85 23.99
C ILE A 41 16.20 24.75 23.02
N LEU A 42 17.24 23.98 23.34
CA LEU A 42 18.44 23.90 22.51
C LEU A 42 18.15 23.27 21.11
N PRO A 43 17.40 22.17 20.99
CA PRO A 43 16.99 21.65 19.68
C PRO A 43 16.11 22.64 18.92
N LEU A 44 15.23 23.38 19.60
CA LEU A 44 14.39 24.39 18.96
C LEU A 44 15.23 25.56 18.44
N LEU A 45 16.21 26.01 19.24
CA LEU A 45 17.13 27.08 18.85
C LEU A 45 18.05 26.65 17.70
N VAL A 46 18.60 25.44 17.77
CA VAL A 46 19.41 24.85 16.69
C VAL A 46 18.59 24.70 15.42
N SER A 47 17.36 24.23 15.54
CA SER A 47 16.44 24.11 14.40
C SER A 47 16.10 25.47 13.79
N TYR A 48 15.85 26.48 14.62
CA TYR A 48 15.58 27.85 14.18
C TYR A 48 16.80 28.49 13.51
N ILE A 49 17.99 28.40 14.12
CA ILE A 49 19.24 28.92 13.53
C ILE A 49 19.57 28.17 12.24
N ALA A 50 19.45 26.86 12.24
CA ALA A 50 19.68 26.04 11.04
C ALA A 50 18.70 26.38 9.90
N SER A 51 17.44 26.69 10.21
CA SER A 51 16.47 27.12 9.21
C SER A 51 16.74 28.53 8.69
N SER A 52 17.20 29.43 9.55
CA SER A 52 17.52 30.83 9.18
C SER A 52 18.82 30.95 8.37
N LEU A 53 19.78 30.04 8.62
CA LEU A 53 21.05 29.98 7.87
C LEU A 53 20.94 29.21 6.55
N ARG A 54 19.88 28.45 6.37
CA ARG A 54 19.58 27.74 5.12
C ARG A 54 18.99 28.75 4.12
N GLY A 55 19.80 29.31 3.27
CA GLY A 55 19.34 30.02 2.08
C GLY A 55 18.61 29.03 1.16
N GLU A 56 17.37 28.71 1.49
CA GLU A 56 16.59 27.75 0.72
C GLU A 56 16.11 28.38 -0.59
N LYS A 57 16.57 27.81 -1.72
CA LYS A 57 16.11 28.21 -3.04
C LYS A 57 14.72 27.68 -3.38
N VAL A 58 14.24 26.66 -2.63
CA VAL A 58 12.93 26.03 -2.83
C VAL A 58 11.98 26.47 -1.70
N PRO A 59 10.84 27.10 -2.01
CA PRO A 59 9.95 27.65 -0.99
C PRO A 59 9.31 26.55 -0.14
N VAL A 60 9.20 26.80 1.19
CA VAL A 60 8.48 25.93 2.13
C VAL A 60 7.06 26.47 2.26
N VAL A 61 6.05 25.66 1.92
CA VAL A 61 4.65 26.09 1.88
C VAL A 61 3.99 26.15 3.25
N ASN A 62 4.32 25.21 4.13
CA ASN A 62 3.76 25.10 5.48
C ASN A 62 4.84 25.16 6.57
N PRO A 63 5.64 26.24 6.63
CA PRO A 63 6.69 26.36 7.66
C PRO A 63 6.08 26.37 9.06
N PRO A 64 6.81 25.90 10.08
CA PRO A 64 6.33 26.03 11.44
C PRO A 64 6.20 27.52 11.82
N GLY A 65 5.11 27.87 12.48
CA GLY A 65 4.91 29.21 13.03
C GLY A 65 5.89 29.46 14.18
N ARG A 66 5.95 30.74 14.61
CA ARG A 66 6.92 31.20 15.62
C ARG A 66 6.95 30.37 16.92
N PHE A 67 5.83 29.74 17.30
CA PHE A 67 5.68 28.92 18.50
C PHE A 67 5.28 27.46 18.19
N GLN A 68 5.34 27.06 16.93
CA GLN A 68 5.03 25.69 16.51
C GLN A 68 6.30 24.89 16.30
N THR A 69 6.29 23.65 16.77
CA THR A 69 7.36 22.70 16.48
C THR A 69 7.15 22.04 15.11
N ALA A 70 8.23 21.57 14.50
CA ALA A 70 8.15 20.76 13.29
C ALA A 70 7.27 19.50 13.49
N LEU A 71 7.26 18.93 14.70
CA LEU A 71 6.41 17.79 15.07
C LEU A 71 4.92 18.16 15.01
N GLN A 72 4.52 19.30 15.59
CA GLN A 72 3.13 19.75 15.54
C GLN A 72 2.66 19.97 14.09
N LYS A 73 3.52 20.57 13.24
CA LYS A 73 3.23 20.74 11.80
C LYS A 73 3.14 19.41 11.05
N SER A 74 3.99 18.47 11.40
CA SER A 74 3.94 17.12 10.81
C SER A 74 2.65 16.37 11.16
N ILE A 75 2.14 16.55 12.39
CA ILE A 75 0.85 15.98 12.81
C ILE A 75 -0.32 16.68 12.08
N GLU A 76 -0.30 18.03 12.04
CA GLU A 76 -1.29 18.82 11.29
C GLU A 76 -1.35 18.42 9.82
N PHE A 77 -0.20 18.12 9.23
CA PHE A 77 -0.12 17.65 7.85
C PHE A 77 -0.92 16.37 7.61
N GLY A 78 -1.04 15.48 8.59
CA GLY A 78 -1.86 14.27 8.48
C GLY A 78 -3.31 14.59 8.09
N THR A 79 -3.91 15.60 8.71
CA THR A 79 -5.33 15.96 8.49
C THR A 79 -5.54 17.04 7.42
N ALA A 80 -4.51 17.82 7.09
CA ALA A 80 -4.61 18.95 6.16
C ALA A 80 -3.73 18.82 4.91
N GLY A 81 -2.93 17.75 4.81
CA GLY A 81 -1.85 17.62 3.83
C GLY A 81 -2.29 17.74 2.38
N PHE A 82 -3.44 17.16 2.01
CA PHE A 82 -4.00 17.28 0.66
C PHE A 82 -4.37 18.73 0.33
N LYS A 83 -5.02 19.44 1.25
CA LYS A 83 -5.36 20.86 1.06
C LYS A 83 -4.11 21.74 0.97
N ILE A 84 -3.13 21.48 1.84
CA ILE A 84 -1.83 22.18 1.80
C ILE A 84 -1.14 21.96 0.45
N PHE A 85 -1.18 20.71 -0.05
CA PHE A 85 -0.61 20.37 -1.35
C PHE A 85 -1.33 21.10 -2.50
N GLN A 86 -2.67 21.13 -2.51
CA GLN A 86 -3.44 21.87 -3.52
C GLN A 86 -3.10 23.39 -3.52
N GLN A 87 -3.06 24.00 -2.33
CA GLN A 87 -2.65 25.41 -2.20
C GLN A 87 -1.22 25.64 -2.72
N ALA A 88 -0.32 24.68 -2.47
CA ALA A 88 1.04 24.76 -2.99
C ALA A 88 1.10 24.70 -4.52
N GLN A 89 0.30 23.85 -5.15
CA GLN A 89 0.22 23.77 -6.62
C GLN A 89 -0.33 25.05 -7.24
N GLU A 90 -1.34 25.66 -6.61
CA GLU A 90 -1.88 26.95 -7.05
C GLU A 90 -0.86 28.08 -6.92
N GLN A 91 -0.08 28.08 -5.83
CA GLN A 91 0.92 29.11 -5.56
C GLN A 91 2.20 28.95 -6.39
N PHE A 92 2.59 27.70 -6.69
CA PHE A 92 3.83 27.34 -7.38
C PHE A 92 3.58 26.39 -8.57
N PRO A 93 2.80 26.82 -9.59
CA PRO A 93 2.44 25.95 -10.71
C PRO A 93 3.70 25.51 -11.47
N ASN A 94 3.86 24.20 -11.63
CA ASN A 94 5.02 23.56 -12.30
C ASN A 94 6.40 23.94 -11.72
N GLN A 95 6.45 24.37 -10.47
CA GLN A 95 7.69 24.68 -9.76
C GLN A 95 7.88 23.73 -8.57
N PRO A 96 9.13 23.47 -8.14
CA PRO A 96 9.37 22.70 -6.94
C PRO A 96 8.99 23.51 -5.70
N PHE A 97 8.39 22.84 -4.72
CA PHE A 97 8.10 23.40 -3.40
C PHE A 97 8.40 22.36 -2.31
N LYS A 98 8.60 22.80 -1.08
CA LYS A 98 8.81 21.94 0.09
C LYS A 98 7.56 21.89 0.95
N LEU A 99 7.23 20.69 1.38
CA LEU A 99 6.23 20.41 2.40
C LEU A 99 6.93 19.93 3.67
N LEU A 100 6.54 20.44 4.82
CA LEU A 100 6.85 19.80 6.09
C LEU A 100 5.78 18.75 6.33
N SER A 101 6.06 17.53 5.89
CA SER A 101 5.18 16.37 5.95
C SER A 101 5.41 15.55 7.22
N ASN A 102 4.64 14.48 7.40
CA ASN A 102 4.88 13.47 8.43
C ASN A 102 6.23 12.74 8.28
N ALA A 103 6.85 12.79 7.11
CA ALA A 103 8.21 12.27 6.86
C ALA A 103 9.33 13.30 7.15
N GLY A 104 8.99 14.53 7.49
CA GLY A 104 9.89 15.67 7.55
C GLY A 104 9.83 16.52 6.27
N TYR A 105 10.89 17.28 6.01
CA TYR A 105 10.95 18.08 4.79
C TYR A 105 10.97 17.21 3.54
N THR A 106 9.94 17.38 2.72
CA THR A 106 9.77 16.69 1.44
C THR A 106 9.73 17.71 0.32
N THR A 107 10.70 17.67 -0.58
CA THR A 107 10.68 18.48 -1.80
C THR A 107 9.79 17.79 -2.83
N VAL A 108 8.68 18.42 -3.17
CA VAL A 108 7.81 17.99 -4.26
C VAL A 108 8.33 18.58 -5.55
N LEU A 109 8.66 17.72 -6.49
CA LEU A 109 9.20 18.06 -7.80
C LEU A 109 8.05 18.07 -8.83
N PRO A 110 8.08 18.94 -9.83
CA PRO A 110 7.09 18.91 -10.90
C PRO A 110 7.16 17.61 -11.70
N PRO A 111 6.06 17.21 -12.37
CA PRO A 111 5.95 15.94 -13.09
C PRO A 111 7.06 15.70 -14.12
N ASP A 112 7.57 16.75 -14.77
CA ASP A 112 8.65 16.66 -15.77
C ASP A 112 9.94 16.06 -15.21
N ARG A 113 10.16 16.17 -13.88
CA ARG A 113 11.35 15.62 -13.21
C ARG A 113 11.26 14.12 -12.94
N ALA A 114 10.14 13.47 -13.24
CA ALA A 114 9.97 12.03 -13.03
C ALA A 114 11.06 11.20 -13.74
N LEU A 115 11.46 11.60 -14.96
CA LEU A 115 12.50 10.90 -15.72
C LEU A 115 13.89 11.05 -15.09
N GLU A 116 14.21 12.20 -14.50
CA GLU A 116 15.46 12.43 -13.79
C GLU A 116 15.50 11.64 -12.47
N VAL A 117 14.40 11.66 -11.70
CA VAL A 117 14.29 10.99 -10.39
C VAL A 117 14.30 9.46 -10.50
N LYS A 118 13.75 8.88 -11.59
CA LYS A 118 13.48 7.43 -11.70
C LYS A 118 14.70 6.53 -11.43
N GLN A 119 15.91 7.00 -11.70
CA GLN A 119 17.14 6.23 -11.52
C GLN A 119 18.32 7.05 -10.99
N HIS A 120 18.03 8.20 -10.38
CA HIS A 120 19.09 9.08 -9.87
C HIS A 120 19.87 8.40 -8.72
N PRO A 121 21.22 8.32 -8.79
CA PRO A 121 22.03 7.51 -7.88
C PRO A 121 21.99 7.98 -6.42
N ASN A 122 21.78 9.27 -6.19
CA ASN A 122 21.72 9.86 -4.85
C ASN A 122 20.31 9.85 -4.24
N LEU A 123 19.30 9.33 -4.95
CA LEU A 123 17.90 9.30 -4.51
C LEU A 123 17.46 7.85 -4.27
N SER A 124 17.37 7.44 -2.99
CA SER A 124 17.11 6.05 -2.63
C SER A 124 15.67 5.81 -2.19
N PHE A 125 14.93 4.98 -2.92
CA PHE A 125 13.64 4.46 -2.50
C PHE A 125 13.79 3.51 -1.30
N ARG A 126 14.76 2.59 -1.36
CA ARG A 126 14.94 1.57 -0.34
C ARG A 126 15.25 2.17 1.02
N LYS A 127 16.18 3.13 1.08
CA LYS A 127 16.54 3.83 2.33
C LYS A 127 15.40 4.68 2.88
N ALA A 128 14.47 5.13 2.04
CA ALA A 128 13.30 5.86 2.49
C ALA A 128 12.39 5.02 3.43
N PHE A 129 12.44 3.70 3.31
CA PHE A 129 11.68 2.76 4.15
C PHE A 129 12.55 2.06 5.19
N SER A 130 13.72 1.56 4.83
CA SER A 130 14.56 0.75 5.73
C SER A 130 15.10 1.52 6.94
N THR A 131 15.16 2.85 6.87
CA THR A 131 15.65 3.70 7.97
C THR A 131 14.56 4.15 8.95
N ILE A 132 13.32 3.71 8.78
CA ILE A 132 12.20 4.13 9.64
C ILE A 132 12.31 3.48 11.02
N LEU A 133 12.49 2.16 11.05
CA LEU A 133 12.64 1.40 12.29
C LEU A 133 14.12 1.22 12.67
N PRO A 134 14.42 1.11 13.96
CA PRO A 134 15.76 0.76 14.42
C PRO A 134 16.12 -0.65 13.93
N ALA A 135 17.25 -0.82 13.26
CA ALA A 135 17.63 -2.05 12.55
C ALA A 135 17.61 -3.33 13.41
N ASN A 136 17.94 -3.20 14.70
CA ASN A 136 18.01 -4.34 15.64
C ASN A 136 16.71 -4.55 16.44
N SER A 137 15.62 -3.90 16.07
CA SER A 137 14.34 -4.09 16.75
C SER A 137 13.60 -5.30 16.19
N GLU A 138 12.92 -6.04 17.06
CA GLU A 138 12.07 -7.17 16.67
C GLU A 138 11.01 -6.72 15.64
N GLY A 139 10.91 -7.44 14.54
CA GLY A 139 9.99 -7.13 13.44
C GLY A 139 10.47 -6.01 12.52
N ALA A 140 11.58 -5.32 12.82
CA ALA A 140 12.12 -4.27 11.93
C ALA A 140 12.41 -4.79 10.52
N ALA A 141 12.73 -6.08 10.41
CA ALA A 141 12.96 -6.77 9.14
C ALA A 141 11.78 -6.64 8.19
N ALA A 142 10.53 -6.60 8.67
CA ALA A 142 9.36 -6.52 7.80
C ALA A 142 9.28 -5.20 7.01
N LEU A 143 9.75 -4.07 7.56
CA LEU A 143 9.92 -2.81 6.82
C LEU A 143 11.30 -2.72 6.16
N GLY A 144 12.31 -3.38 6.73
CA GLY A 144 13.69 -3.37 6.25
C GLY A 144 13.95 -4.26 5.04
N VAL A 145 13.15 -5.30 4.82
CA VAL A 145 13.37 -6.30 3.76
C VAL A 145 13.38 -5.73 2.35
N VAL A 146 12.76 -4.56 2.14
CA VAL A 146 12.81 -3.83 0.87
C VAL A 146 14.23 -3.40 0.49
N ASP A 147 15.11 -3.22 1.49
CA ASP A 147 16.51 -2.83 1.32
C ASP A 147 17.48 -4.02 1.49
N HIS A 148 16.97 -5.24 1.57
CA HIS A 148 17.82 -6.42 1.72
C HIS A 148 18.78 -6.56 0.53
N PRO A 149 20.09 -6.84 0.76
CA PRO A 149 21.11 -6.89 -0.30
C PRO A 149 20.79 -7.86 -1.43
N SER A 150 20.10 -8.97 -1.14
CA SER A 150 19.69 -9.94 -2.16
C SER A 150 18.56 -9.47 -3.06
N GLU A 151 17.92 -8.30 -2.78
CA GLU A 151 16.72 -7.82 -3.48
C GLU A 151 15.57 -8.85 -3.49
N ILE A 152 15.42 -9.62 -2.41
CA ILE A 152 14.58 -10.82 -2.36
C ILE A 152 13.13 -10.54 -2.76
N ILE A 153 12.51 -9.48 -2.25
CA ILE A 153 11.13 -9.09 -2.60
C ILE A 153 10.99 -8.85 -4.11
N GLN A 154 11.91 -8.07 -4.68
CA GLN A 154 11.89 -7.77 -6.11
C GLN A 154 12.02 -9.03 -6.96
N LYS A 155 12.96 -9.92 -6.59
CA LYS A 155 13.22 -11.17 -7.32
C LYS A 155 12.02 -12.11 -7.26
N ILE A 156 11.46 -12.34 -6.07
CA ILE A 156 10.27 -13.19 -5.89
C ILE A 156 9.14 -12.68 -6.79
N VAL A 157 8.84 -11.38 -6.74
CA VAL A 157 7.72 -10.82 -7.49
C VAL A 157 7.98 -10.80 -9.00
N THR A 158 9.19 -10.40 -9.43
CA THR A 158 9.47 -10.25 -10.89
C THR A 158 9.82 -11.57 -11.56
N LYS A 159 10.61 -12.44 -10.92
CA LYS A 159 11.07 -13.69 -11.52
C LYS A 159 10.09 -14.85 -11.35
N HIS A 160 9.39 -14.91 -10.21
CA HIS A 160 8.48 -16.01 -9.91
C HIS A 160 7.03 -15.63 -10.10
N LEU A 161 6.48 -14.72 -9.27
CA LEU A 161 5.07 -14.37 -9.29
C LEU A 161 4.61 -13.89 -10.68
N THR A 162 5.33 -12.92 -11.28
CA THR A 162 4.95 -12.38 -12.60
C THR A 162 5.02 -13.42 -13.71
N LYS A 163 5.99 -14.34 -13.66
CA LYS A 163 6.11 -15.41 -14.66
C LYS A 163 5.06 -16.51 -14.49
N ARG A 164 4.60 -16.72 -13.25
CA ARG A 164 3.62 -17.75 -12.89
C ARG A 164 2.18 -17.25 -12.84
N LEU A 165 1.91 -16.03 -13.30
CA LEU A 165 0.53 -15.50 -13.32
C LEU A 165 -0.46 -16.44 -14.00
N ASN A 166 -0.04 -17.18 -15.02
CA ASN A 166 -0.92 -18.14 -15.69
C ASN A 166 -1.35 -19.27 -14.74
N SER A 167 -0.42 -19.86 -14.00
CA SER A 167 -0.71 -20.98 -13.08
C SER A 167 -1.41 -20.57 -11.78
N VAL A 168 -1.38 -19.28 -11.41
CA VAL A 168 -2.07 -18.79 -10.20
C VAL A 168 -3.45 -18.19 -10.52
N THR A 169 -3.81 -17.97 -11.78
CA THR A 169 -5.08 -17.29 -12.14
C THR A 169 -6.31 -18.14 -11.82
N ALA A 170 -6.31 -19.43 -12.15
CA ALA A 170 -7.41 -20.33 -11.80
C ALA A 170 -7.57 -20.51 -10.27
N PRO A 171 -6.51 -20.81 -9.50
CA PRO A 171 -6.56 -20.79 -8.03
C PRO A 171 -7.08 -19.48 -7.43
N LEU A 172 -6.71 -18.31 -7.99
CA LEU A 172 -7.23 -17.01 -7.56
C LEU A 172 -8.75 -16.92 -7.79
N SER A 173 -9.24 -17.39 -8.94
CA SER A 173 -10.67 -17.37 -9.26
C SER A 173 -11.47 -18.26 -8.31
N LEU A 174 -11.03 -19.50 -8.06
CA LEU A 174 -11.68 -20.40 -7.11
C LEU A 174 -11.76 -19.82 -5.71
N GLU A 175 -10.64 -19.25 -5.22
CA GLU A 175 -10.63 -18.65 -3.89
C GLU A 175 -11.45 -17.36 -3.84
N THR A 176 -11.52 -16.59 -4.93
CA THR A 176 -12.40 -15.42 -5.07
C THR A 176 -13.87 -15.82 -4.99
N SER A 177 -14.26 -16.91 -5.64
CA SER A 177 -15.63 -17.42 -5.58
C SER A 177 -16.06 -17.70 -4.14
N VAL A 178 -15.24 -18.48 -3.42
CA VAL A 178 -15.52 -18.82 -2.01
C VAL A 178 -15.50 -17.58 -1.12
N ALA A 179 -14.57 -16.66 -1.33
CA ALA A 179 -14.44 -15.45 -0.53
C ALA A 179 -15.62 -14.48 -0.77
N THR A 180 -16.04 -14.29 -2.02
CA THR A 180 -17.18 -13.43 -2.35
C THR A 180 -18.48 -14.01 -1.85
N GLU A 181 -18.71 -15.31 -1.96
CA GLU A 181 -19.90 -15.96 -1.41
C GLU A 181 -19.97 -15.84 0.11
N LYS A 182 -18.84 -15.99 0.82
CA LYS A 182 -18.76 -15.83 2.28
C LYS A 182 -19.13 -14.41 2.72
N ASN A 183 -18.68 -13.38 1.99
CA ASN A 183 -18.83 -11.99 2.40
C ASN A 183 -20.14 -11.35 1.92
N PHE A 184 -20.66 -11.77 0.76
CA PHE A 184 -21.84 -11.17 0.14
C PHE A 184 -23.05 -12.12 0.08
N GLY A 185 -22.85 -13.42 0.30
CA GLY A 185 -23.95 -14.40 0.34
C GLY A 185 -24.65 -14.63 -1.01
N LYS A 186 -25.85 -15.24 -0.91
CA LYS A 186 -26.67 -15.67 -2.07
C LYS A 186 -28.03 -14.98 -2.15
N SER A 187 -28.31 -13.99 -1.30
CA SER A 187 -29.62 -13.31 -1.29
C SER A 187 -29.85 -12.49 -2.56
N SER A 188 -31.00 -12.68 -3.18
CA SER A 188 -31.49 -11.85 -4.29
C SER A 188 -32.10 -10.53 -3.84
N GLU A 189 -32.25 -10.33 -2.53
CA GLU A 189 -32.75 -9.10 -1.95
C GLU A 189 -31.62 -8.07 -1.80
N TRP A 190 -31.95 -6.79 -1.98
CA TRP A 190 -31.01 -5.72 -1.80
C TRP A 190 -30.54 -5.60 -0.35
N THR A 191 -29.24 -5.70 -0.14
CA THR A 191 -28.59 -5.61 1.17
C THR A 191 -27.63 -4.43 1.18
N GLU A 192 -27.68 -3.59 2.21
CA GLU A 192 -26.77 -2.47 2.41
C GLU A 192 -25.51 -2.93 3.14
N ILE A 193 -24.33 -2.47 2.69
CA ILE A 193 -23.05 -2.79 3.30
C ILE A 193 -22.03 -1.66 3.12
N LYS A 194 -21.13 -1.47 4.08
CA LYS A 194 -19.91 -0.68 3.90
C LYS A 194 -18.96 -1.50 3.04
N VAL A 195 -18.61 -1.01 1.84
CA VAL A 195 -17.99 -1.83 0.80
C VAL A 195 -16.54 -2.20 1.08
N TYR A 196 -15.79 -1.37 1.81
CA TYR A 196 -14.34 -1.52 1.97
C TYR A 196 -13.93 -2.77 2.75
N GLU A 197 -14.56 -3.04 3.87
CA GLU A 197 -14.18 -4.12 4.79
C GLU A 197 -14.39 -5.51 4.16
N PRO A 198 -15.56 -5.85 3.59
CA PRO A 198 -15.78 -7.12 2.91
C PRO A 198 -14.86 -7.34 1.71
N ILE A 199 -14.57 -6.28 0.94
CA ILE A 199 -13.61 -6.38 -0.16
C ILE A 199 -12.21 -6.63 0.38
N THR A 200 -11.83 -6.00 1.50
CA THR A 200 -10.53 -6.26 2.13
C THR A 200 -10.41 -7.71 2.61
N ASP A 201 -11.49 -8.30 3.13
CA ASP A 201 -11.53 -9.72 3.50
C ASP A 201 -11.36 -10.65 2.27
N VAL A 202 -12.01 -10.30 1.16
CA VAL A 202 -11.84 -11.03 -0.11
C VAL A 202 -10.38 -10.95 -0.58
N ILE A 203 -9.82 -9.75 -0.68
CA ILE A 203 -8.44 -9.54 -1.16
C ILE A 203 -7.42 -10.20 -0.23
N ALA A 204 -7.56 -10.06 1.09
CA ALA A 204 -6.65 -10.69 2.05
C ALA A 204 -6.59 -12.21 1.86
N ARG A 205 -7.74 -12.84 1.63
CA ARG A 205 -7.85 -14.27 1.41
C ARG A 205 -7.27 -14.69 0.04
N VAL A 206 -7.63 -13.97 -1.01
CA VAL A 206 -7.20 -14.26 -2.39
C VAL A 206 -5.69 -14.06 -2.56
N SER A 207 -5.12 -12.96 -2.04
CA SER A 207 -3.67 -12.74 -2.00
C SER A 207 -2.96 -13.83 -1.19
N SER A 208 -3.50 -14.21 -0.02
CA SER A 208 -2.91 -15.25 0.82
C SER A 208 -2.88 -16.62 0.14
N ARG A 209 -3.82 -16.92 -0.77
CA ARG A 209 -3.82 -18.16 -1.57
C ARG A 209 -2.53 -18.30 -2.39
N VAL A 210 -2.04 -17.20 -2.94
CA VAL A 210 -0.80 -17.16 -3.74
C VAL A 210 0.44 -17.07 -2.85
N PHE A 211 0.34 -16.39 -1.70
CA PHE A 211 1.51 -16.14 -0.85
C PHE A 211 1.84 -17.33 0.05
N LEU A 212 0.83 -18.07 0.54
CA LEU A 212 0.98 -19.09 1.56
C LEU A 212 0.31 -20.43 1.21
N GLY A 213 -0.29 -20.52 0.03
CA GLY A 213 -1.02 -21.73 -0.39
C GLY A 213 -2.41 -21.84 0.24
N ASP A 214 -2.99 -23.00 0.10
CA ASP A 214 -4.39 -23.28 0.46
C ASP A 214 -4.63 -23.43 1.98
N LYS A 215 -3.64 -23.88 2.74
CA LYS A 215 -3.77 -24.12 4.19
C LYS A 215 -4.01 -22.82 4.96
N LEU A 216 -3.20 -21.79 4.75
CA LEU A 216 -3.28 -20.54 5.51
C LEU A 216 -4.21 -19.48 4.91
N CYS A 217 -4.51 -19.53 3.61
CA CYS A 217 -5.36 -18.50 3.00
C CYS A 217 -6.78 -18.45 3.59
N ARG A 218 -7.20 -19.50 4.30
CA ARG A 218 -8.51 -19.64 4.94
C ARG A 218 -8.46 -19.54 6.47
N ASP A 219 -7.27 -19.44 7.03
CA ASP A 219 -7.10 -19.31 8.48
C ASP A 219 -7.48 -17.91 8.96
N ALA A 220 -8.49 -17.83 9.83
CA ALA A 220 -9.03 -16.57 10.31
C ALA A 220 -8.01 -15.75 11.10
N ALA A 221 -7.11 -16.42 11.86
CA ALA A 221 -6.08 -15.75 12.64
C ALA A 221 -5.03 -15.12 11.73
N TRP A 222 -4.63 -15.82 10.66
CA TRP A 222 -3.72 -15.28 9.65
C TRP A 222 -4.32 -14.06 8.93
N LEU A 223 -5.58 -14.16 8.50
CA LEU A 223 -6.25 -13.06 7.81
C LEU A 223 -6.38 -11.82 8.71
N ASP A 224 -6.67 -12.00 10.00
CA ASP A 224 -6.66 -10.92 10.99
C ASP A 224 -5.27 -10.29 11.14
N ILE A 225 -4.23 -11.12 11.26
CA ILE A 225 -2.84 -10.64 11.36
C ILE A 225 -2.47 -9.77 10.17
N THR A 226 -2.73 -10.20 8.94
CA THR A 226 -2.31 -9.47 7.73
C THR A 226 -3.00 -8.12 7.57
N LYS A 227 -4.29 -8.05 7.86
CA LYS A 227 -5.06 -6.80 7.84
C LYS A 227 -4.58 -5.83 8.94
N SER A 228 -4.51 -6.32 10.17
CA SER A 228 -4.09 -5.51 11.32
C SER A 228 -2.62 -5.07 11.23
N PHE A 229 -1.74 -5.92 10.69
CA PHE A 229 -0.32 -5.60 10.54
C PHE A 229 -0.09 -4.39 9.65
N ALA A 230 -0.80 -4.31 8.52
CA ALA A 230 -0.63 -3.19 7.59
C ALA A 230 -1.08 -1.85 8.21
N GLN A 231 -2.19 -1.85 8.93
CA GLN A 231 -2.68 -0.66 9.65
C GLN A 231 -1.72 -0.24 10.76
N THR A 232 -1.29 -1.20 11.58
CA THR A 232 -0.35 -0.96 12.69
C THR A 232 1.02 -0.53 12.17
N ALA A 233 1.52 -1.13 11.07
CA ALA A 233 2.76 -0.73 10.43
C ALA A 233 2.71 0.73 9.96
N MET A 234 1.59 1.17 9.36
CA MET A 234 1.41 2.56 8.95
C MET A 234 1.43 3.51 10.16
N ALA A 235 0.73 3.17 11.23
CA ALA A 235 0.75 3.96 12.47
C ALA A 235 2.16 4.04 13.09
N VAL A 236 2.91 2.93 13.06
CA VAL A 236 4.33 2.89 13.50
C VAL A 236 5.21 3.77 12.62
N ILE A 237 5.08 3.67 11.29
CA ILE A 237 5.84 4.49 10.33
C ILE A 237 5.62 5.99 10.64
N MET A 238 4.38 6.40 10.81
CA MET A 238 4.03 7.78 11.11
C MET A 238 4.57 8.22 12.46
N THR A 239 4.40 7.40 13.50
CA THR A 239 4.93 7.69 14.84
C THR A 239 6.45 7.80 14.81
N MET A 240 7.15 6.86 14.20
CA MET A 240 8.62 6.87 14.17
C MET A 240 9.18 8.08 13.40
N ARG A 241 8.53 8.46 12.29
CA ARG A 241 8.96 9.64 11.51
C ARG A 241 8.84 10.94 12.29
N ALA A 242 7.90 11.03 13.22
CA ALA A 242 7.72 12.20 14.08
C ALA A 242 8.87 12.43 15.08
N PHE A 243 9.71 11.40 15.32
CA PHE A 243 10.81 11.48 16.29
C PHE A 243 12.19 11.44 15.62
N PRO A 244 13.21 12.14 16.22
CA PRO A 244 14.60 12.01 15.80
C PRO A 244 15.08 10.56 15.86
N THR A 245 15.96 10.16 14.95
CA THR A 245 16.42 8.77 14.80
C THR A 245 17.02 8.18 16.08
N TRP A 246 17.71 8.98 16.89
CA TRP A 246 18.37 8.53 18.11
C TRP A 246 17.40 8.13 19.24
N ILE A 247 16.16 8.68 19.26
CA ILE A 247 15.15 8.33 20.29
C ILE A 247 14.16 7.26 19.80
N ARG A 248 14.12 6.97 18.48
CA ARG A 248 13.22 5.98 17.90
C ARG A 248 13.27 4.61 18.58
N PRO A 249 14.43 4.06 19.00
CA PRO A 249 14.47 2.78 19.69
C PRO A 249 13.62 2.77 20.97
N LEU A 250 13.68 3.83 21.77
CA LEU A 250 12.89 3.97 22.99
C LEU A 250 11.40 4.12 22.66
N VAL A 251 11.07 4.99 21.72
CA VAL A 251 9.67 5.20 21.29
C VAL A 251 9.08 3.90 20.75
N PHE A 252 9.78 3.17 19.88
CA PHE A 252 9.32 1.90 19.35
C PHE A 252 9.14 0.84 20.43
N GLN A 253 10.01 0.82 21.43
CA GLN A 253 9.94 -0.13 22.54
C GLN A 253 8.72 0.10 23.45
N PHE A 254 8.39 1.34 23.74
CA PHE A 254 7.41 1.68 24.78
C PHE A 254 6.05 2.14 24.25
N ALA A 255 5.98 2.72 23.03
CA ALA A 255 4.72 3.15 22.44
C ALA A 255 3.76 1.95 22.18
N SER A 256 2.46 2.20 22.32
CA SER A 256 1.40 1.17 22.11
C SER A 256 1.51 0.52 20.74
N TYR A 257 1.61 1.31 19.68
CA TYR A 257 1.75 0.80 18.30
C TYR A 257 3.02 -0.04 18.11
N GLY A 258 4.13 0.30 18.78
CA GLY A 258 5.34 -0.52 18.71
C GLY A 258 5.16 -1.89 19.38
N LYS A 259 4.46 -1.94 20.51
CA LYS A 259 4.12 -3.20 21.20
C LYS A 259 3.20 -4.06 20.34
N GLU A 260 2.15 -3.45 19.77
CA GLU A 260 1.19 -4.12 18.91
C GLU A 260 1.85 -4.67 17.64
N TYR A 261 2.70 -3.87 16.99
CA TYR A 261 3.47 -4.28 15.81
C TYR A 261 4.31 -5.55 16.09
N ARG A 262 5.05 -5.56 17.21
CA ARG A 262 5.85 -6.74 17.60
C ARG A 262 4.96 -7.95 17.94
N ALA A 263 3.81 -7.71 18.59
CA ALA A 263 2.85 -8.79 18.88
C ALA A 263 2.30 -9.42 17.59
N LEU A 264 1.91 -8.60 16.61
CA LEU A 264 1.44 -9.06 15.30
C LEU A 264 2.56 -9.80 14.54
N TYR A 265 3.80 -9.28 14.59
CA TYR A 265 4.94 -9.95 13.99
C TYR A 265 5.17 -11.36 14.58
N ARG A 266 5.13 -11.51 15.93
CA ARG A 266 5.25 -12.81 16.60
C ARG A 266 4.10 -13.74 16.24
N ARG A 267 2.85 -13.24 16.22
CA ARG A 267 1.70 -14.02 15.78
C ARG A 267 1.90 -14.53 14.35
N GLY A 268 2.37 -13.66 13.42
CA GLY A 268 2.69 -14.05 12.06
C GLY A 268 3.80 -15.10 11.98
N HIS A 269 4.85 -14.95 12.77
CA HIS A 269 5.93 -15.94 12.89
C HIS A 269 5.39 -17.30 13.32
N ASN A 270 4.58 -17.32 14.39
CA ASN A 270 4.00 -18.55 14.90
C ASN A 270 3.02 -19.23 13.92
N ALA A 271 2.39 -18.47 13.02
CA ALA A 271 1.54 -19.04 11.99
C ALA A 271 2.33 -19.65 10.81
N ILE A 272 3.46 -19.05 10.44
CA ILE A 272 4.24 -19.46 9.26
C ILE A 272 5.21 -20.59 9.58
N MET A 273 5.86 -20.57 10.75
CA MET A 273 6.92 -21.53 11.08
C MET A 273 6.49 -23.00 11.07
N PRO A 274 5.28 -23.38 11.53
CA PRO A 274 4.82 -24.77 11.43
C PRO A 274 4.78 -25.29 9.98
N ILE A 275 4.35 -24.45 9.03
CA ILE A 275 4.31 -24.84 7.60
C ILE A 275 5.71 -25.01 7.04
N MET A 276 6.63 -24.11 7.36
CA MET A 276 8.02 -24.26 6.93
C MET A 276 8.65 -25.54 7.49
N LYS A 277 8.37 -25.86 8.75
CA LYS A 277 8.85 -27.09 9.40
C LYS A 277 8.25 -28.33 8.74
N GLU A 278 6.92 -28.37 8.51
CA GLU A 278 6.24 -29.46 7.80
C GLU A 278 6.87 -29.72 6.43
N ARG A 279 7.08 -28.67 5.62
CA ARG A 279 7.73 -28.79 4.30
C ARG A 279 9.17 -29.29 4.37
N GLN A 280 9.91 -28.87 5.40
CA GLN A 280 11.27 -29.33 5.61
C GLN A 280 11.31 -30.82 5.98
N GLU A 281 10.43 -31.27 6.86
CA GLU A 281 10.27 -32.69 7.26
C GLU A 281 9.86 -33.54 6.06
N GLU A 282 8.89 -33.10 5.26
CA GLU A 282 8.44 -33.77 4.03
C GLU A 282 9.57 -33.92 3.00
N ARG A 283 10.36 -32.87 2.78
CA ARG A 283 11.54 -32.91 1.89
C ARG A 283 12.60 -33.89 2.41
N ALA A 284 12.83 -33.92 3.73
CA ALA A 284 13.78 -34.83 4.34
C ALA A 284 13.32 -36.30 4.19
N GLU A 285 12.02 -36.55 4.37
CA GLU A 285 11.45 -37.88 4.15
C GLU A 285 11.56 -38.34 2.69
N CYS A 286 11.25 -37.46 1.75
CA CYS A 286 11.39 -37.75 0.33
C CYS A 286 12.84 -38.05 -0.05
N ALA A 287 13.78 -37.29 0.48
CA ALA A 287 15.21 -37.53 0.28
C ALA A 287 15.65 -38.91 0.85
N ALA A 288 15.17 -39.26 2.05
CA ALA A 288 15.45 -40.58 2.66
C ALA A 288 14.86 -41.75 1.87
N LYS A 289 13.71 -41.52 1.19
CA LYS A 289 13.03 -42.53 0.34
C LYS A 289 13.55 -42.54 -1.11
N GLY A 290 14.45 -41.62 -1.49
CA GLY A 290 14.96 -41.46 -2.86
C GLY A 290 13.90 -41.02 -3.89
N VAL A 291 12.82 -40.34 -3.44
CA VAL A 291 11.76 -39.84 -4.29
C VAL A 291 11.83 -38.30 -4.42
N PRO A 292 11.36 -37.72 -5.53
CA PRO A 292 11.32 -36.26 -5.66
C PRO A 292 10.45 -35.62 -4.57
N ALA A 293 10.93 -34.52 -3.99
CA ALA A 293 10.16 -33.74 -3.04
C ALA A 293 9.04 -32.94 -3.77
N PRO A 294 7.90 -32.69 -3.10
CA PRO A 294 6.87 -31.83 -3.61
C PRO A 294 7.39 -30.41 -3.92
N VAL A 295 6.91 -29.82 -5.00
CA VAL A 295 7.17 -28.43 -5.37
C VAL A 295 5.89 -27.63 -5.17
N TYR A 296 5.97 -26.61 -4.31
CA TYR A 296 4.83 -25.75 -4.03
C TYR A 296 4.80 -24.54 -4.98
N ASN A 297 3.60 -24.14 -5.38
CA ASN A 297 3.41 -22.97 -6.24
C ASN A 297 2.96 -21.75 -5.43
N ASP A 298 3.79 -21.36 -4.46
CA ASP A 298 3.54 -20.20 -3.59
C ASP A 298 4.81 -19.42 -3.28
N LEU A 299 4.62 -18.28 -2.60
CA LEU A 299 5.72 -17.36 -2.31
C LEU A 299 6.76 -17.94 -1.32
N ILE A 300 6.38 -18.88 -0.44
CA ILE A 300 7.35 -19.54 0.45
C ILE A 300 8.37 -20.30 -0.40
N GLU A 301 7.92 -21.15 -1.31
CA GLU A 301 8.78 -21.92 -2.23
C GLU A 301 9.67 -21.00 -3.06
N TRP A 302 9.09 -19.92 -3.59
CA TRP A 302 9.84 -18.98 -4.43
C TRP A 302 10.88 -18.20 -3.63
N ALA A 303 10.59 -17.87 -2.37
CA ALA A 303 11.53 -17.17 -1.49
C ALA A 303 12.70 -18.07 -1.12
N GLU A 304 12.45 -19.33 -0.76
CA GLU A 304 13.50 -20.32 -0.48
C GLU A 304 14.40 -20.55 -1.70
N THR A 305 13.79 -20.65 -2.89
CA THR A 305 14.53 -20.80 -4.15
C THR A 305 15.45 -19.61 -4.44
N GLU A 306 14.97 -18.38 -4.27
CA GLU A 306 15.78 -17.16 -4.54
C GLU A 306 16.81 -16.87 -3.45
N ALA A 307 16.55 -17.28 -2.21
CA ALA A 307 17.49 -17.10 -1.12
C ALA A 307 18.71 -18.03 -1.25
N GLY A 308 18.51 -19.25 -1.76
CA GLY A 308 19.55 -20.27 -1.78
C GLY A 308 20.12 -20.51 -0.37
N ASN A 309 21.42 -20.31 -0.19
CA ASN A 309 22.10 -20.45 1.09
C ASN A 309 22.07 -19.17 1.97
N ASN A 310 21.46 -18.08 1.50
CA ASN A 310 21.39 -16.85 2.29
C ASN A 310 20.25 -16.94 3.30
N SER A 311 20.55 -16.58 4.56
CA SER A 311 19.51 -16.46 5.58
C SER A 311 18.62 -15.25 5.30
N PHE A 312 17.32 -15.43 5.45
CA PHE A 312 16.32 -14.36 5.40
C PHE A 312 15.17 -14.70 6.35
N ASP A 313 14.42 -13.67 6.68
CA ASP A 313 13.26 -13.81 7.55
C ASP A 313 11.98 -13.98 6.73
N MET A 314 11.46 -15.21 6.66
CA MET A 314 10.24 -15.52 5.92
C MET A 314 9.04 -14.75 6.45
N THR A 315 8.94 -14.55 7.75
CA THR A 315 7.86 -13.77 8.36
C THR A 315 7.90 -12.33 7.89
N ALA A 316 9.09 -11.73 7.87
CA ALA A 316 9.29 -10.38 7.35
C ALA A 316 8.89 -10.27 5.87
N VAL A 317 9.28 -11.24 5.04
CA VAL A 317 8.90 -11.29 3.62
C VAL A 317 7.39 -11.37 3.46
N GLN A 318 6.73 -12.29 4.15
CA GLN A 318 5.28 -12.52 4.04
C GLN A 318 4.48 -11.30 4.51
N LEU A 319 4.80 -10.74 5.68
CA LEU A 319 4.11 -9.57 6.21
C LEU A 319 4.34 -8.32 5.36
N SER A 320 5.56 -8.14 4.82
CA SER A 320 5.88 -7.02 3.93
C SER A 320 5.08 -7.07 2.63
N ILE A 321 5.01 -8.24 2.00
CA ILE A 321 4.26 -8.41 0.74
C ILE A 321 2.75 -8.30 0.99
N SER A 322 2.24 -8.90 2.07
CA SER A 322 0.82 -8.79 2.45
C SER A 322 0.42 -7.33 2.72
N MET A 323 1.26 -6.58 3.44
CA MET A 323 1.06 -5.15 3.68
C MET A 323 0.98 -4.36 2.37
N ALA A 324 1.85 -4.65 1.41
CA ALA A 324 1.88 -3.94 0.13
C ALA A 324 0.69 -4.30 -0.77
N ALA A 325 0.21 -5.55 -0.74
CA ALA A 325 -0.79 -6.06 -1.66
C ALA A 325 -2.23 -5.80 -1.20
N ILE A 326 -2.54 -6.09 0.08
CA ILE A 326 -3.93 -6.20 0.53
C ILE A 326 -4.66 -4.85 0.46
N HIS A 327 -4.17 -3.83 1.19
CA HIS A 327 -4.91 -2.57 1.29
C HIS A 327 -4.93 -1.77 -0.01
N THR A 328 -3.86 -1.79 -0.80
CA THR A 328 -3.82 -1.07 -2.08
C THR A 328 -4.76 -1.68 -3.11
N THR A 329 -4.83 -3.02 -3.18
CA THR A 329 -5.75 -3.70 -4.10
C THR A 329 -7.20 -3.58 -3.62
N SER A 330 -7.44 -3.69 -2.30
CA SER A 330 -8.78 -3.49 -1.72
C SER A 330 -9.33 -2.10 -2.01
N ASP A 331 -8.51 -1.08 -1.86
CA ASP A 331 -8.88 0.30 -2.17
C ASP A 331 -9.23 0.47 -3.66
N LEU A 332 -8.43 -0.10 -4.55
CA LEU A 332 -8.66 -0.02 -6.00
C LEU A 332 -9.92 -0.79 -6.43
N VAL A 333 -10.16 -2.00 -5.90
CA VAL A 333 -11.38 -2.79 -6.18
C VAL A 333 -12.61 -2.07 -5.64
N SER A 334 -12.56 -1.60 -4.39
CA SER A 334 -13.66 -0.87 -3.77
C SER A 334 -14.02 0.38 -4.54
N GLN A 335 -13.03 1.15 -4.98
CA GLN A 335 -13.23 2.33 -5.80
C GLN A 335 -13.92 2.00 -7.13
N ASN A 336 -13.51 0.90 -7.80
CA ASN A 336 -14.19 0.46 -9.02
C ASN A 336 -15.65 0.12 -8.76
N ILE A 337 -15.97 -0.62 -7.68
CA ILE A 337 -17.36 -0.93 -7.31
C ILE A 337 -18.15 0.34 -7.02
N LEU A 338 -17.59 1.31 -6.29
CA LEU A 338 -18.25 2.58 -6.00
C LEU A 338 -18.58 3.35 -7.28
N LEU A 339 -17.62 3.53 -8.17
CA LEU A 339 -17.81 4.25 -9.43
C LEU A 339 -18.81 3.52 -10.35
N LEU A 340 -18.68 2.21 -10.47
CA LEU A 340 -19.57 1.39 -11.29
C LEU A 340 -20.99 1.29 -10.72
N SER A 341 -21.18 1.41 -9.41
CA SER A 341 -22.51 1.42 -8.77
C SER A 341 -23.37 2.60 -9.19
N THR A 342 -22.77 3.65 -9.73
CA THR A 342 -23.45 4.84 -10.28
C THR A 342 -23.68 4.77 -11.79
N ARG A 343 -23.13 3.76 -12.46
CA ARG A 343 -23.09 3.66 -13.93
C ARG A 343 -23.49 2.25 -14.42
N PRO A 344 -24.79 1.90 -14.35
CA PRO A 344 -25.26 0.59 -14.79
C PRO A 344 -24.97 0.31 -16.27
N ASP A 345 -24.94 1.35 -17.11
CA ASP A 345 -24.56 1.26 -18.53
C ASP A 345 -23.11 0.75 -18.71
N PHE A 346 -22.20 1.16 -17.86
CA PHE A 346 -20.81 0.68 -17.88
C PHE A 346 -20.69 -0.74 -17.34
N VAL A 347 -21.47 -1.08 -16.32
CA VAL A 347 -21.52 -2.46 -15.80
C VAL A 347 -21.97 -3.43 -16.88
N ASP A 348 -23.00 -3.08 -17.67
CA ASP A 348 -23.51 -3.92 -18.74
C ASP A 348 -22.47 -4.08 -19.87
N ALA A 349 -21.76 -3.02 -20.24
CA ALA A 349 -20.67 -3.08 -21.21
C ALA A 349 -19.52 -3.99 -20.76
N LEU A 350 -19.13 -3.91 -19.48
CA LEU A 350 -18.09 -4.76 -18.91
C LEU A 350 -18.52 -6.22 -18.82
N ARG A 351 -19.77 -6.49 -18.40
CA ARG A 351 -20.35 -7.84 -18.40
C ARG A 351 -20.31 -8.47 -19.77
N LYS A 352 -20.70 -7.71 -20.81
CA LYS A 352 -20.64 -8.18 -22.20
C LYS A 352 -19.23 -8.62 -22.58
N GLU A 353 -18.20 -7.82 -22.31
CA GLU A 353 -16.81 -8.19 -22.57
C GLU A 353 -16.42 -9.48 -21.82
N MET A 354 -16.80 -9.60 -20.54
CA MET A 354 -16.47 -10.78 -19.71
C MET A 354 -17.15 -12.05 -20.25
N ILE A 355 -18.43 -11.96 -20.65
CA ILE A 355 -19.21 -13.07 -21.21
C ILE A 355 -18.64 -13.54 -22.56
N GLU A 356 -18.10 -12.62 -23.36
CA GLU A 356 -17.48 -12.97 -24.64
C GLU A 356 -16.08 -13.60 -24.44
N VAL A 357 -15.30 -13.16 -23.47
CA VAL A 357 -13.89 -13.53 -23.32
C VAL A 357 -13.69 -14.77 -22.45
N LEU A 358 -14.32 -14.83 -21.26
CA LEU A 358 -14.00 -15.84 -20.25
C LEU A 358 -14.40 -17.27 -20.69
N PRO A 359 -15.62 -17.52 -21.21
CA PRO A 359 -15.99 -18.87 -21.65
C PRO A 359 -15.10 -19.40 -22.77
N ALA A 360 -14.61 -18.50 -23.65
CA ALA A 360 -13.78 -18.88 -24.79
C ALA A 360 -12.32 -19.21 -24.43
N LYS A 361 -11.81 -18.67 -23.31
CA LYS A 361 -10.37 -18.71 -23.01
C LYS A 361 -10.02 -19.28 -21.62
N GLY A 362 -11.01 -19.48 -20.74
CA GLY A 362 -10.82 -19.92 -19.36
C GLY A 362 -10.10 -18.87 -18.46
N TRP A 363 -9.72 -19.29 -17.28
CA TRP A 363 -9.01 -18.43 -16.31
C TRP A 363 -7.50 -18.45 -16.55
N LYS A 364 -7.06 -17.75 -17.60
CA LYS A 364 -5.65 -17.60 -17.98
C LYS A 364 -5.20 -16.14 -17.95
N LYS A 365 -3.92 -15.92 -17.81
CA LYS A 365 -3.31 -14.57 -17.94
C LYS A 365 -3.70 -13.93 -19.27
N THR A 366 -3.74 -14.70 -20.35
CA THR A 366 -4.11 -14.23 -21.70
C THR A 366 -5.56 -13.78 -21.78
N SER A 367 -6.48 -14.46 -21.10
CA SER A 367 -7.89 -14.07 -21.00
C SER A 367 -8.02 -12.72 -20.31
N LEU A 368 -7.37 -12.55 -19.16
CA LEU A 368 -7.37 -11.28 -18.42
C LEU A 368 -6.71 -10.13 -19.20
N THR A 369 -5.73 -10.43 -20.06
CA THR A 369 -5.15 -9.43 -20.98
C THR A 369 -6.15 -9.04 -22.08
N SER A 370 -7.05 -9.94 -22.46
CA SER A 370 -8.09 -9.69 -23.47
C SER A 370 -9.27 -8.86 -22.93
N LEU A 371 -9.45 -8.77 -21.62
CA LEU A 371 -10.41 -7.88 -20.97
C LEU A 371 -9.91 -6.42 -21.03
N ARG A 372 -9.98 -5.82 -22.21
CA ARG A 372 -9.39 -4.50 -22.48
C ARG A 372 -10.22 -3.35 -21.93
N LEU A 373 -11.55 -3.49 -21.95
CA LEU A 373 -12.46 -2.49 -21.40
C LEU A 373 -12.40 -2.50 -19.88
N LEU A 374 -12.35 -3.68 -19.26
CA LEU A 374 -12.13 -3.81 -17.82
C LEU A 374 -10.77 -3.25 -17.40
N ASP A 375 -9.70 -3.50 -18.16
CA ASP A 375 -8.37 -2.92 -17.94
C ASP A 375 -8.41 -1.38 -17.95
N SER A 376 -9.17 -0.82 -18.91
CA SER A 376 -9.38 0.63 -19.03
C SER A 376 -10.18 1.19 -17.85
N ALA A 377 -11.25 0.51 -17.44
CA ALA A 377 -12.06 0.92 -16.29
C ALA A 377 -11.25 1.00 -15.00
N ILE A 378 -10.43 -0.02 -14.74
CA ILE A 378 -9.57 -0.05 -13.54
C ILE A 378 -8.52 1.07 -13.60
N LYS A 379 -7.90 1.29 -14.76
CA LYS A 379 -6.93 2.38 -14.94
C LYS A 379 -7.58 3.76 -14.78
N GLU A 380 -8.80 3.92 -15.26
CA GLU A 380 -9.56 5.18 -15.12
C GLU A 380 -9.94 5.44 -13.65
N ALA A 381 -10.38 4.42 -12.92
CA ALA A 381 -10.59 4.53 -11.49
C ALA A 381 -9.30 4.95 -10.77
N GLN A 382 -8.16 4.34 -11.09
CA GLN A 382 -6.86 4.70 -10.53
C GLN A 382 -6.42 6.12 -10.92
N ARG A 383 -6.79 6.63 -12.10
CA ARG A 383 -6.54 7.99 -12.53
C ARG A 383 -7.33 9.00 -11.73
N LEU A 384 -8.63 8.75 -11.51
CA LEU A 384 -9.52 9.65 -10.75
C LEU A 384 -9.11 9.76 -9.29
N LYS A 385 -8.73 8.65 -8.68
CA LYS A 385 -8.19 8.61 -7.32
C LYS A 385 -6.92 7.77 -7.28
N PRO A 386 -5.75 8.35 -7.53
CA PRO A 386 -4.49 7.68 -7.26
C PRO A 386 -4.33 7.41 -5.75
N THR A 387 -3.48 6.49 -5.38
CA THR A 387 -3.21 6.21 -3.96
C THR A 387 -2.55 7.37 -3.23
N SER A 388 -1.89 8.28 -3.95
CA SER A 388 -1.29 9.49 -3.40
C SER A 388 -1.17 10.56 -4.49
N VAL A 389 -1.25 11.83 -4.10
CA VAL A 389 -0.99 12.96 -5.00
C VAL A 389 0.49 13.25 -5.22
N ILE A 390 1.38 12.57 -4.48
CA ILE A 390 2.81 12.58 -4.73
C ILE A 390 3.31 11.15 -4.88
N GLY A 391 4.15 10.92 -5.87
CA GLY A 391 4.72 9.60 -6.14
C GLY A 391 6.24 9.59 -6.07
N MET A 392 6.83 8.42 -6.31
CA MET A 392 8.29 8.28 -6.47
C MET A 392 9.09 8.86 -5.29
N GLN A 393 8.62 8.65 -4.05
CA GLN A 393 9.32 9.12 -2.84
C GLN A 393 10.75 8.55 -2.76
N ARG A 394 11.71 9.41 -2.40
CA ARG A 394 13.14 9.07 -2.25
C ARG A 394 13.73 9.75 -1.03
N LEU A 395 14.64 9.07 -0.36
CA LEU A 395 15.54 9.68 0.62
C LEU A 395 16.77 10.22 -0.13
N VAL A 396 17.13 11.46 0.11
CA VAL A 396 18.32 12.11 -0.46
C VAL A 396 19.55 11.66 0.30
N MET A 397 20.43 10.90 -0.37
CA MET A 397 21.61 10.29 0.25
C MET A 397 22.83 11.23 0.31
N LYS A 398 22.87 12.21 -0.58
CA LYS A 398 23.91 13.26 -0.67
C LYS A 398 23.26 14.53 -1.18
N ASP A 399 23.80 15.69 -0.80
CA ASP A 399 23.41 16.96 -1.42
C ASP A 399 23.47 16.83 -2.93
N THR A 400 22.39 17.17 -3.59
CA THR A 400 22.18 16.90 -5.02
C THR A 400 21.53 18.12 -5.66
N VAL A 401 22.04 18.52 -6.79
CA VAL A 401 21.45 19.56 -7.63
C VAL A 401 20.86 18.88 -8.86
N LEU A 402 19.57 19.00 -9.03
CA LEU A 402 18.84 18.54 -10.20
C LEU A 402 18.88 19.60 -11.31
N GLU A 403 18.49 19.19 -12.50
CA GLU A 403 18.38 20.09 -13.65
C GLU A 403 17.49 21.31 -13.30
N GLY A 404 17.88 22.49 -13.76
CA GLY A 404 17.23 23.75 -13.38
C GLY A 404 17.70 24.33 -12.04
N GLY A 405 18.74 23.76 -11.41
CA GLY A 405 19.34 24.26 -10.16
C GLY A 405 18.56 23.92 -8.89
N ILE A 406 17.62 22.94 -8.95
CA ILE A 406 16.84 22.48 -7.80
C ILE A 406 17.77 21.75 -6.83
N THR A 407 17.94 22.30 -5.63
CA THR A 407 18.85 21.73 -4.63
C THR A 407 18.06 20.85 -3.66
N LEU A 408 18.47 19.58 -3.56
CA LEU A 408 17.99 18.59 -2.58
C LEU A 408 19.08 18.36 -1.52
N ARG A 409 18.73 18.45 -0.25
CA ARG A 409 19.68 18.27 0.86
C ARG A 409 19.71 16.83 1.35
N LYS A 410 20.89 16.35 1.73
CA LYS A 410 21.05 15.04 2.36
C LYS A 410 20.14 14.89 3.58
N GLY A 411 19.43 13.76 3.65
CA GLY A 411 18.52 13.43 4.75
C GLY A 411 17.09 13.96 4.58
N GLU A 412 16.83 14.81 3.58
CA GLU A 412 15.47 15.21 3.21
C GLU A 412 14.83 14.17 2.28
N TYR A 413 13.52 14.27 2.13
CA TYR A 413 12.78 13.48 1.16
C TYR A 413 12.55 14.28 -0.11
N SER A 414 12.47 13.60 -1.23
CA SER A 414 11.93 14.12 -2.48
C SER A 414 10.78 13.26 -2.95
N ALA A 415 9.82 13.84 -3.64
CA ALA A 415 8.72 13.17 -4.30
C ALA A 415 8.40 13.89 -5.61
N VAL A 416 7.68 13.25 -6.50
CA VAL A 416 7.20 13.83 -7.76
C VAL A 416 5.70 14.04 -7.66
N ASP A 417 5.21 15.17 -8.10
CA ASP A 417 3.78 15.46 -8.24
C ASP A 417 3.12 14.43 -9.17
N ALA A 418 2.09 13.77 -8.68
CA ALA A 418 1.35 12.72 -9.39
C ALA A 418 0.02 13.20 -9.98
N THR A 419 -0.33 14.47 -9.81
CA THR A 419 -1.66 15.01 -10.20
C THR A 419 -1.78 15.33 -11.68
N ARG A 420 -0.74 15.13 -12.47
CA ARG A 420 -0.78 15.25 -13.93
C ARG A 420 -1.87 14.36 -14.56
N VAL A 421 -2.29 13.31 -13.87
CA VAL A 421 -3.44 12.48 -14.24
C VAL A 421 -4.77 13.24 -14.27
N TRP A 422 -4.84 14.44 -13.67
CA TRP A 422 -6.02 15.32 -13.65
C TRP A 422 -5.88 16.51 -14.61
N ASP A 423 -4.78 16.61 -15.38
CA ASP A 423 -4.56 17.71 -16.31
C ASP A 423 -5.57 17.65 -17.48
N PRO A 424 -6.42 18.70 -17.66
CA PRO A 424 -7.39 18.76 -18.77
C PRO A 424 -6.73 18.84 -20.15
N LYS A 425 -5.43 19.16 -20.22
CA LYS A 425 -4.66 19.11 -21.48
C LYS A 425 -4.36 17.68 -21.91
N LEU A 426 -4.29 16.74 -20.96
CA LEU A 426 -4.02 15.33 -21.23
C LEU A 426 -5.31 14.52 -21.28
N HIS A 427 -6.31 14.89 -20.50
CA HIS A 427 -7.55 14.14 -20.35
C HIS A 427 -8.76 15.05 -20.55
N LYS A 428 -9.54 14.79 -21.60
CA LYS A 428 -10.82 15.45 -21.79
C LYS A 428 -11.75 15.11 -20.64
N ASN A 429 -12.45 16.10 -20.08
CA ASN A 429 -13.33 15.94 -18.92
C ASN A 429 -12.62 15.13 -17.80
N PRO A 430 -11.57 15.68 -17.17
CA PRO A 430 -10.71 14.90 -16.27
C PRO A 430 -11.43 14.42 -15.00
N ASP A 431 -12.54 15.05 -14.63
CA ASP A 431 -13.32 14.69 -13.43
C ASP A 431 -14.38 13.62 -13.69
N GLU A 432 -14.61 13.26 -14.96
CA GLU A 432 -15.61 12.24 -15.34
C GLU A 432 -14.99 10.84 -15.35
N PHE A 433 -15.73 9.87 -14.81
CA PHE A 433 -15.40 8.46 -14.92
C PHE A 433 -15.83 7.94 -16.29
N ASP A 434 -14.84 7.62 -17.13
CA ASP A 434 -15.06 7.12 -18.50
C ASP A 434 -14.25 5.84 -18.73
N ILE A 435 -14.93 4.69 -18.72
CA ILE A 435 -14.28 3.37 -18.92
C ILE A 435 -13.68 3.20 -20.33
N TYR A 436 -14.07 4.02 -21.29
CA TYR A 436 -13.57 3.97 -22.65
C TYR A 436 -12.30 4.80 -22.86
N ARG A 437 -11.93 5.69 -21.95
CA ARG A 437 -10.79 6.60 -22.08
C ARG A 437 -9.50 5.88 -22.52
N PHE A 438 -9.05 4.93 -21.76
CA PHE A 438 -7.83 4.19 -22.07
C PHE A 438 -8.07 3.08 -23.10
N TYR A 439 -9.30 2.57 -23.21
CA TYR A 439 -9.69 1.63 -24.25
C TYR A 439 -9.55 2.23 -25.64
N GLU A 440 -10.03 3.46 -25.86
CA GLU A 440 -9.89 4.18 -27.12
C GLU A 440 -8.45 4.65 -27.36
N ALA A 441 -7.76 5.10 -26.31
CA ALA A 441 -6.35 5.49 -26.39
C ALA A 441 -5.45 4.32 -26.85
N ARG A 442 -5.77 3.09 -26.46
CA ARG A 442 -5.04 1.88 -26.90
C ARG A 442 -5.20 1.57 -28.38
N LYS A 443 -6.29 2.00 -29.03
CA LYS A 443 -6.52 1.79 -30.47
C LYS A 443 -5.70 2.73 -31.34
N GLN A 444 -5.17 3.83 -30.77
CA GLN A 444 -4.35 4.77 -31.51
C GLN A 444 -2.98 4.16 -31.86
N PRO A 445 -2.34 4.57 -32.97
CA PRO A 445 -1.02 4.10 -33.34
C PRO A 445 -0.02 4.25 -32.18
N GLY A 446 0.66 3.16 -31.80
CA GLY A 446 1.59 3.12 -30.68
C GLY A 446 0.95 3.06 -29.29
N GLY A 447 -0.38 3.14 -29.17
CA GLY A 447 -1.11 3.19 -27.90
C GLY A 447 -1.27 1.86 -27.18
N GLU A 448 -1.18 0.72 -27.88
CA GLU A 448 -1.54 -0.62 -27.38
C GLU A 448 -0.84 -0.98 -26.06
N HIS A 449 0.44 -0.69 -25.93
CA HIS A 449 1.24 -1.04 -24.75
C HIS A 449 1.44 0.10 -23.76
N VAL A 450 1.09 1.33 -24.15
CA VAL A 450 1.32 2.53 -23.31
C VAL A 450 0.15 2.77 -22.37
N HIS A 451 -1.07 2.45 -22.79
CA HIS A 451 -2.29 2.77 -22.06
C HIS A 451 -2.89 1.60 -21.27
N GLN A 452 -2.15 0.49 -21.10
CA GLN A 452 -2.56 -0.60 -20.21
C GLN A 452 -2.50 -0.15 -18.74
N LEU A 453 -3.30 -0.78 -17.87
CA LEU A 453 -3.27 -0.54 -16.42
C LEU A 453 -1.85 -0.66 -15.84
N VAL A 454 -1.10 -1.66 -16.25
CA VAL A 454 0.26 -1.94 -15.78
C VAL A 454 1.34 -1.04 -16.35
N SER A 455 1.02 -0.23 -17.38
CA SER A 455 1.98 0.65 -18.04
C SER A 455 2.21 1.91 -17.22
N THR A 456 3.47 2.28 -17.05
CA THR A 456 3.89 3.47 -16.30
C THR A 456 4.48 4.51 -17.23
N SER A 457 4.15 5.77 -17.04
CA SER A 457 4.69 6.91 -17.79
C SER A 457 4.87 8.10 -16.85
N PRO A 458 5.59 9.15 -17.25
CA PRO A 458 5.65 10.40 -16.47
C PRO A 458 4.29 11.03 -16.22
N ASP A 459 3.32 10.79 -17.09
CA ASP A 459 1.95 11.30 -16.97
C ASP A 459 1.04 10.41 -16.09
N HIS A 460 1.51 9.19 -15.72
CA HIS A 460 0.75 8.24 -14.92
C HIS A 460 1.70 7.40 -14.07
N ILE A 461 2.11 7.96 -12.92
CA ILE A 461 3.08 7.35 -12.01
C ILE A 461 2.43 6.60 -10.83
N ALA A 462 1.16 6.18 -10.94
CA ALA A 462 0.46 5.47 -9.87
C ALA A 462 1.20 4.19 -9.43
N PHE A 463 1.84 3.47 -10.35
CA PHE A 463 2.76 2.36 -10.05
C PHE A 463 4.24 2.77 -10.00
N GLY A 464 4.54 4.06 -9.83
CA GLY A 464 5.91 4.57 -9.91
C GLY A 464 6.47 4.56 -11.34
N LEU A 465 7.78 4.74 -11.48
CA LEU A 465 8.46 4.79 -12.77
C LEU A 465 9.89 4.23 -12.69
N GLY A 466 10.31 3.53 -13.75
CA GLY A 466 11.68 3.02 -13.92
C GLY A 466 12.03 1.87 -12.99
N LYS A 467 13.26 1.83 -12.48
CA LYS A 467 13.81 0.73 -11.68
C LYS A 467 12.96 0.42 -10.43
N TYR A 468 12.34 1.43 -9.86
CA TYR A 468 11.53 1.34 -8.64
C TYR A 468 10.02 1.42 -8.92
N ALA A 469 9.60 1.15 -10.15
CA ALA A 469 8.20 0.90 -10.42
C ALA A 469 7.71 -0.30 -9.61
N CYS A 470 6.43 -0.30 -9.22
CA CYS A 470 5.85 -1.39 -8.44
C CYS A 470 6.09 -2.74 -9.12
N PRO A 471 6.83 -3.67 -8.50
CA PRO A 471 7.10 -4.97 -9.10
C PRO A 471 5.82 -5.83 -9.16
N GLY A 472 4.87 -5.62 -8.22
CA GLY A 472 3.62 -6.36 -8.12
C GLY A 472 2.49 -5.88 -9.03
N ARG A 473 2.67 -4.84 -9.85
CA ARG A 473 1.60 -4.26 -10.67
C ARG A 473 0.92 -5.27 -11.62
N PHE A 474 1.65 -6.25 -12.10
CA PHE A 474 1.07 -7.31 -12.95
C PHE A 474 0.18 -8.27 -12.16
N PHE A 475 0.59 -8.62 -10.94
CA PHE A 475 -0.22 -9.42 -10.03
C PHE A 475 -1.45 -8.64 -9.57
N ALA A 476 -1.28 -7.39 -9.14
CA ALA A 476 -2.38 -6.52 -8.75
C ALA A 476 -3.42 -6.34 -9.86
N SER A 477 -2.98 -6.16 -11.11
CA SER A 477 -3.87 -6.12 -12.27
C SER A 477 -4.64 -7.44 -12.47
N ASN A 478 -3.95 -8.57 -12.34
CA ASN A 478 -4.54 -9.90 -12.47
C ASN A 478 -5.58 -10.15 -11.38
N GLU A 479 -5.21 -9.93 -10.13
CA GLU A 479 -6.06 -10.11 -8.95
C GLU A 479 -7.29 -9.20 -8.99
N THR A 480 -7.10 -7.90 -9.27
CA THR A 480 -8.20 -6.94 -9.40
C THR A 480 -9.19 -7.35 -10.48
N LYS A 481 -8.73 -7.81 -11.65
CA LYS A 481 -9.60 -8.27 -12.73
C LYS A 481 -10.37 -9.52 -12.34
N VAL A 482 -9.72 -10.52 -11.73
CA VAL A 482 -10.40 -11.73 -11.26
C VAL A 482 -11.49 -11.38 -10.27
N VAL A 483 -11.18 -10.59 -9.25
CA VAL A 483 -12.14 -10.20 -8.22
C VAL A 483 -13.30 -9.40 -8.81
N LEU A 484 -13.03 -8.43 -9.69
CA LEU A 484 -14.09 -7.65 -10.34
C LEU A 484 -14.97 -8.50 -11.27
N CYS A 485 -14.41 -9.49 -11.96
CA CYS A 485 -15.23 -10.43 -12.76
C CYS A 485 -16.26 -11.15 -11.87
N HIS A 486 -15.84 -11.71 -10.73
CA HIS A 486 -16.77 -12.34 -9.79
C HIS A 486 -17.79 -11.37 -9.21
N LEU A 487 -17.35 -10.18 -8.78
CA LEU A 487 -18.24 -9.18 -8.19
C LEU A 487 -19.26 -8.63 -9.19
N LEU A 488 -18.88 -8.43 -10.44
CA LEU A 488 -19.78 -7.86 -11.46
C LEU A 488 -20.68 -8.92 -12.12
N LEU A 489 -20.22 -10.15 -12.29
CA LEU A 489 -21.04 -11.22 -12.88
C LEU A 489 -21.99 -11.86 -11.86
N LYS A 490 -21.59 -11.95 -10.59
CA LYS A 490 -22.39 -12.61 -9.54
C LYS A 490 -23.30 -11.64 -8.77
N TYR A 491 -23.07 -10.33 -8.83
CA TYR A 491 -23.83 -9.36 -8.02
C TYR A 491 -24.22 -8.11 -8.82
N ASP A 492 -25.38 -7.55 -8.51
CA ASP A 492 -25.78 -6.20 -8.88
C ASP A 492 -25.38 -5.23 -7.80
N TRP A 493 -25.02 -4.01 -8.17
CA TRP A 493 -24.52 -2.97 -7.27
C TRP A 493 -25.25 -1.65 -7.50
N LYS A 494 -25.54 -0.93 -6.43
CA LYS A 494 -26.03 0.46 -6.44
C LYS A 494 -25.38 1.24 -5.32
N LEU A 495 -25.14 2.51 -5.52
CA LEU A 495 -24.74 3.40 -4.43
C LEU A 495 -25.92 3.55 -3.48
N ALA A 496 -25.69 3.44 -2.16
CA ALA A 496 -26.73 3.63 -1.17
C ALA A 496 -27.13 5.11 -1.07
N GLU A 497 -28.39 5.36 -0.69
CA GLU A 497 -28.88 6.73 -0.51
C GLU A 497 -28.05 7.48 0.54
N GLY A 498 -27.71 8.72 0.27
CA GLY A 498 -26.84 9.55 1.12
C GLY A 498 -25.35 9.19 1.11
N SER A 499 -24.93 8.17 0.34
CA SER A 499 -23.53 7.86 0.13
C SER A 499 -22.94 8.61 -1.06
N SER A 500 -21.62 8.85 -1.03
CA SER A 500 -20.86 9.52 -2.07
C SER A 500 -19.72 8.64 -2.55
N THR A 501 -19.27 8.86 -3.79
CA THR A 501 -18.05 8.25 -4.34
C THR A 501 -16.78 9.04 -3.99
N ASP A 502 -16.89 10.08 -3.15
CA ASP A 502 -15.77 10.91 -2.74
C ASP A 502 -14.74 10.11 -1.95
N PHE A 503 -13.50 10.52 -2.05
CA PHE A 503 -12.40 9.93 -1.31
C PHE A 503 -12.12 10.69 0.00
N THR A 504 -11.48 10.03 0.91
CA THR A 504 -10.86 10.62 2.10
C THR A 504 -9.34 10.68 1.91
N TYR A 505 -8.65 11.45 2.76
CA TYR A 505 -7.20 11.57 2.67
C TYR A 505 -6.53 11.62 4.04
N PHE A 506 -5.29 11.17 4.08
CA PHE A 506 -4.39 11.38 5.19
C PHE A 506 -3.02 11.84 4.65
N GLY A 507 -2.63 13.06 4.99
CA GLY A 507 -1.47 13.70 4.35
C GLY A 507 -1.71 13.86 2.85
N THR A 508 -0.90 13.22 2.05
CA THR A 508 -1.01 13.16 0.58
C THR A 508 -1.61 11.85 0.06
N GLU A 509 -1.86 10.89 0.94
CA GLU A 509 -2.45 9.59 0.58
C GLU A 509 -3.96 9.72 0.44
N LEU A 510 -4.52 9.16 -0.63
CA LEU A 510 -5.95 9.15 -0.91
C LEU A 510 -6.51 7.75 -0.76
N THR A 511 -7.63 7.62 -0.08
CA THR A 511 -8.35 6.36 0.06
C THR A 511 -9.84 6.56 -0.17
N ILE A 512 -10.57 5.52 -0.52
CA ILE A 512 -12.03 5.61 -0.47
C ILE A 512 -12.47 5.94 0.95
N ASN A 513 -13.63 6.54 1.08
CA ASN A 513 -14.24 6.69 2.41
C ASN A 513 -14.71 5.31 2.90
N PRO A 514 -14.14 4.74 3.98
CA PRO A 514 -14.51 3.41 4.47
C PRO A 514 -15.96 3.32 4.97
N GLU A 515 -16.57 4.48 5.28
CA GLU A 515 -17.97 4.55 5.70
C GLU A 515 -18.96 4.54 4.54
N THR A 516 -18.48 4.64 3.29
CA THR A 516 -19.35 4.63 2.10
C THR A 516 -20.06 3.30 1.96
N LYS A 517 -21.38 3.40 1.79
CA LYS A 517 -22.27 2.25 1.67
C LYS A 517 -22.73 2.04 0.23
N VAL A 518 -22.90 0.78 -0.10
CA VAL A 518 -23.51 0.32 -1.35
C VAL A 518 -24.64 -0.66 -1.03
N LEU A 519 -25.57 -0.77 -1.97
CA LEU A 519 -26.56 -1.84 -2.01
C LEU A 519 -26.06 -2.89 -2.98
N TYR A 520 -26.15 -4.15 -2.60
CA TYR A 520 -25.85 -5.28 -3.47
C TYR A 520 -26.93 -6.35 -3.36
N ARG A 521 -27.01 -7.18 -4.40
CA ARG A 521 -27.83 -8.40 -4.37
C ARG A 521 -27.21 -9.45 -5.28
N ARG A 522 -27.45 -10.72 -4.97
CA ARG A 522 -27.07 -11.84 -5.84
C ARG A 522 -27.89 -11.82 -7.12
N ARG A 523 -27.23 -12.02 -8.27
CA ARG A 523 -27.86 -12.25 -9.56
C ARG A 523 -27.46 -13.63 -10.12
N LYS A 524 -28.18 -14.12 -11.09
CA LYS A 524 -27.79 -15.32 -11.83
C LYS A 524 -26.73 -14.93 -12.85
N GLU A 525 -25.57 -15.55 -12.78
CA GLU A 525 -24.52 -15.44 -13.77
C GLU A 525 -24.88 -16.13 -15.09
N GLU A 526 -24.34 -15.68 -16.21
CA GLU A 526 -24.60 -16.19 -17.55
C GLU A 526 -23.91 -17.52 -17.81
N PHE A 527 -22.87 -17.84 -17.08
CA PHE A 527 -22.11 -19.10 -17.15
C PHE A 527 -21.46 -19.40 -15.79
N ASP A 528 -21.07 -20.64 -15.58
CA ASP A 528 -20.40 -21.08 -14.34
C ASP A 528 -18.93 -20.64 -14.35
N LEU A 529 -18.60 -19.63 -13.53
CA LEU A 529 -17.25 -19.11 -13.36
C LEU A 529 -16.31 -20.12 -12.70
N ASP A 530 -16.83 -21.00 -11.87
CA ASP A 530 -16.04 -21.95 -11.09
C ASP A 530 -15.67 -23.17 -11.97
N ALA A 531 -16.56 -23.60 -12.86
CA ALA A 531 -16.28 -24.64 -13.83
C ALA A 531 -15.09 -24.29 -14.75
N LEU A 532 -14.97 -23.03 -15.17
CA LEU A 532 -13.84 -22.56 -15.97
C LEU A 532 -12.48 -22.68 -15.28
N ALA A 533 -12.45 -22.74 -13.96
CA ALA A 533 -11.21 -22.86 -13.18
C ALA A 533 -10.82 -24.34 -12.95
N THR A 534 -11.81 -25.23 -12.78
CA THR A 534 -11.57 -26.67 -12.56
C THR A 534 -11.09 -27.39 -13.81
N ASP A 535 -11.55 -26.98 -14.98
CA ASP A 535 -11.11 -27.56 -16.27
C ASP A 535 -9.62 -27.30 -16.55
N GLU A 536 -9.04 -26.24 -15.97
CA GLU A 536 -7.62 -25.92 -16.13
C GLU A 536 -6.70 -26.59 -15.11
N GLU A 537 -7.19 -26.94 -13.92
CA GLU A 537 -6.41 -27.76 -12.98
C GLU A 537 -6.32 -29.24 -13.43
N ALA A 538 -7.25 -29.68 -14.28
CA ALA A 538 -7.29 -31.03 -14.82
C ALA A 538 -6.48 -31.20 -16.14
N SER A 539 -6.08 -30.12 -16.78
CA SER A 539 -5.29 -30.08 -18.03
C SER A 539 -3.82 -29.73 -17.77
#